data_456cb8b32eee0365de05a8bd7e78452f
#
_entry.id   456cb8b32eee0365de05a8bd7e78452f
#
_cell.length_a   1.000
_cell.length_b   1.000
_cell.length_c   1.000
_cell.angle_alpha   90.00
_cell.angle_beta   90.00
_cell.angle_gamma   90.00
#
_symmetry.space_group_name_H-M   'P 1'
#
loop_
_entity.id
_entity.type
_entity.pdbx_description
1 polymer ?
#
loop_
_entity_poly.entity_id
_entity_poly.type
_entity_poly.pdbx_seq_one_letter_code
_entity_poly.pdbx_strand_id
1 'polypeptide(L)'
;MNTDPFNTALNLVPMVVEQTSRGERAFDIFSRLLKERIIFVTGGIDDGMAALITSQLLFLESESPKKDIAMYINSPGGYVSSGLAIYDTMQYIRCPISTVCIGPAAS
;
A
#
# COMPACT_ATOMS: atom_id res chain seq x y z
N MET A 1 -18.41 -13.71 5.68
CA MET A 1 -17.07 -13.25 5.26
C MET A 1 -17.08 -11.75 5.07
N ASN A 2 -16.09 -11.09 5.60
CA ASN A 2 -16.00 -9.65 5.46
C ASN A 2 -15.39 -9.29 4.12
N THR A 3 -16.12 -8.54 3.31
CA THR A 3 -15.66 -8.10 1.99
C THR A 3 -15.18 -6.64 1.99
N ASP A 4 -15.10 -6.02 3.16
CA ASP A 4 -14.60 -4.66 3.27
C ASP A 4 -13.15 -4.59 2.77
N PRO A 5 -12.83 -3.73 1.81
CA PRO A 5 -11.47 -3.59 1.29
C PRO A 5 -10.43 -3.32 2.37
N PHE A 6 -10.79 -2.57 3.41
CA PHE A 6 -9.88 -2.29 4.51
C PHE A 6 -9.50 -3.56 5.25
N ASN A 7 -10.47 -4.41 5.58
CA ASN A 7 -10.20 -5.66 6.25
C ASN A 7 -9.42 -6.63 5.37
N THR A 8 -9.73 -6.66 4.07
CA THR A 8 -8.98 -7.46 3.12
C THR A 8 -7.53 -7.02 3.08
N ALA A 9 -7.30 -5.72 3.08
CA ALA A 9 -5.95 -5.17 3.06
C ALA A 9 -5.20 -5.46 4.34
N LEU A 10 -5.85 -5.42 5.49
CA LEU A 10 -5.21 -5.77 6.75
C LEU A 10 -4.73 -7.22 6.75
N ASN A 11 -5.47 -8.10 6.09
CA ASN A 11 -5.05 -9.50 5.98
C ASN A 11 -3.83 -9.68 5.09
N LEU A 12 -3.50 -8.67 4.29
CA LEU A 12 -2.32 -8.71 3.44
C LEU A 12 -1.09 -8.15 4.14
N VAL A 13 -1.24 -7.56 5.29
CA VAL A 13 -0.12 -7.05 6.06
C VAL A 13 0.63 -8.24 6.66
N PRO A 14 1.90 -8.42 6.32
CA PRO A 14 2.57 -9.73 6.53
C PRO A 14 2.87 -10.12 7.95
N MET A 15 2.60 -9.32 8.90
CA MET A 15 2.97 -9.62 10.24
C MET A 15 1.85 -10.00 11.11
N VAL A 16 0.72 -10.14 10.60
CA VAL A 16 -0.41 -10.25 11.42
C VAL A 16 -0.77 -11.62 11.81
N VAL A 17 0.02 -12.33 12.36
CA VAL A 17 -0.32 -13.66 12.77
C VAL A 17 -0.81 -13.71 14.19
N GLU A 18 -0.25 -12.88 14.99
CA GLU A 18 -0.60 -12.84 16.38
C GLU A 18 -1.72 -11.86 16.59
N GLN A 19 -2.67 -12.25 17.40
CA GLN A 19 -3.82 -11.41 17.65
C GLN A 19 -3.62 -10.43 18.75
N THR A 20 -2.43 -10.22 19.17
CA THR A 20 -2.16 -9.43 20.35
C THR A 20 -1.32 -8.24 20.00
N SER A 21 -0.50 -7.84 20.90
CA SER A 21 0.34 -6.67 20.76
C SER A 21 1.25 -6.73 19.52
N ARG A 22 1.56 -7.92 19.01
CA ARG A 22 2.42 -8.01 17.82
C ARG A 22 1.71 -7.50 16.58
N GLY A 23 0.45 -7.91 16.37
CA GLY A 23 -0.32 -7.41 15.25
C GLY A 23 -0.54 -5.92 15.35
N GLU A 24 -0.83 -5.44 16.55
CA GLU A 24 -1.01 -4.02 16.80
C GLU A 24 0.27 -3.24 16.54
N ARG A 25 1.41 -3.76 16.97
CA ARG A 25 2.69 -3.10 16.76
C ARG A 25 3.04 -2.99 15.29
N ALA A 26 2.79 -4.05 14.54
CA ALA A 26 3.10 -4.02 13.13
C ALA A 26 2.18 -3.08 12.38
N PHE A 27 0.90 -3.07 12.75
CA PHE A 27 -0.03 -2.09 12.21
C PHE A 27 0.45 -0.67 12.51
N ASP A 28 0.90 -0.43 13.73
CA ASP A 28 1.45 0.87 14.12
C ASP A 28 2.68 1.26 13.30
N ILE A 29 3.54 0.30 12.98
CA ILE A 29 4.71 0.56 12.17
C ILE A 29 4.31 1.03 10.77
N PHE A 30 3.38 0.34 10.13
CA PHE A 30 2.90 0.75 8.81
C PHE A 30 2.23 2.12 8.85
N SER A 31 1.43 2.36 9.88
CA SER A 31 0.78 3.66 10.07
C SER A 31 1.81 4.77 10.28
N ARG A 32 2.85 4.49 11.02
CA ARG A 32 3.89 5.47 11.27
C ARG A 32 4.68 5.78 10.01
N LEU A 33 4.98 4.75 9.22
CA LEU A 33 5.65 4.95 7.95
C LEU A 33 4.81 5.77 6.99
N LEU A 34 3.50 5.57 7.02
CA LEU A 34 2.61 6.38 6.20
C LEU A 34 2.69 7.86 6.56
N LYS A 35 2.88 8.18 7.83
CA LYS A 35 3.10 9.58 8.24
C LYS A 35 4.36 10.16 7.63
N GLU A 36 5.35 9.32 7.36
CA GLU A 36 6.57 9.73 6.68
C GLU A 36 6.44 9.65 5.16
N ARG A 37 5.22 9.44 4.67
CA ARG A 37 4.88 9.35 3.25
C ARG A 37 5.53 8.16 2.56
N ILE A 38 5.56 7.04 3.28
CA ILE A 38 6.10 5.78 2.79
C ILE A 38 4.98 4.76 2.71
N ILE A 39 4.82 4.16 1.54
CA ILE A 39 3.82 3.12 1.30
C ILE A 39 4.52 1.82 0.96
N PHE A 40 4.09 0.72 1.61
CA PHE A 40 4.59 -0.60 1.29
C PHE A 40 3.60 -1.36 0.43
N VAL A 41 4.11 -1.96 -0.65
CA VAL A 41 3.34 -2.86 -1.49
C VAL A 41 3.96 -4.24 -1.32
N THR A 42 3.33 -5.09 -0.53
CA THR A 42 3.85 -6.42 -0.23
C THR A 42 2.82 -7.48 -0.60
N GLY A 43 3.31 -8.63 -1.07
CA GLY A 43 2.43 -9.73 -1.45
C GLY A 43 1.74 -9.51 -2.78
N GLY A 44 0.73 -10.33 -3.05
CA GLY A 44 0.01 -10.26 -4.32
C GLY A 44 -0.85 -9.02 -4.44
N ILE A 45 -1.02 -8.56 -5.66
CA ILE A 45 -1.84 -7.38 -5.93
C ILE A 45 -3.19 -7.83 -6.43
N ASP A 46 -4.18 -7.67 -5.57
CA ASP A 46 -5.59 -7.92 -5.89
C ASP A 46 -6.37 -6.61 -5.66
N ASP A 47 -7.69 -6.68 -5.77
CA ASP A 47 -8.53 -5.50 -5.62
C ASP A 47 -8.44 -4.88 -4.23
N GLY A 48 -8.31 -5.72 -3.19
CA GLY A 48 -8.17 -5.22 -1.82
C GLY A 48 -6.87 -4.45 -1.62
N MET A 49 -5.76 -4.99 -2.12
CA MET A 49 -4.48 -4.30 -2.06
C MET A 49 -4.51 -3.02 -2.89
N ALA A 50 -5.09 -3.07 -4.09
CA ALA A 50 -5.20 -1.88 -4.92
C ALA A 50 -6.01 -0.79 -4.23
N ALA A 51 -7.13 -1.15 -3.62
CA ALA A 51 -7.96 -0.20 -2.89
C ALA A 51 -7.20 0.45 -1.74
N LEU A 52 -6.42 -0.33 -1.00
CA LEU A 52 -5.62 0.19 0.09
C LEU A 52 -4.56 1.18 -0.42
N ILE A 53 -3.83 0.78 -1.45
CA ILE A 53 -2.74 1.61 -1.97
C ILE A 53 -3.26 2.89 -2.59
N THR A 54 -4.32 2.82 -3.38
CA THR A 54 -4.89 4.02 -4.00
C THR A 54 -5.44 4.97 -2.95
N SER A 55 -6.05 4.43 -1.90
CA SER A 55 -6.56 5.26 -0.79
C SER A 55 -5.42 5.97 -0.06
N GLN A 56 -4.31 5.27 0.17
CA GLN A 56 -3.15 5.89 0.82
C GLN A 56 -2.54 6.98 -0.05
N LEU A 57 -2.44 6.75 -1.35
CA LEU A 57 -1.92 7.76 -2.27
C LEU A 57 -2.79 9.02 -2.26
N LEU A 58 -4.09 8.85 -2.33
CA LEU A 58 -5.01 9.99 -2.31
C LEU A 58 -4.98 10.71 -0.97
N PHE A 59 -4.87 9.97 0.12
CA PHE A 59 -4.76 10.56 1.44
C PHE A 59 -3.50 11.42 1.56
N LEU A 60 -2.36 10.89 1.11
CA LEU A 60 -1.10 11.63 1.18
C LEU A 60 -1.14 12.87 0.29
N GLU A 61 -1.77 12.79 -0.86
CA GLU A 61 -1.94 13.97 -1.69
C GLU A 61 -2.78 15.03 -1.00
N SER A 62 -3.85 14.62 -0.33
CA SER A 62 -4.70 15.57 0.37
C SER A 62 -3.97 16.27 1.51
N GLU A 63 -3.02 15.60 2.14
CA GLU A 63 -2.24 16.17 3.23
C GLU A 63 -1.22 17.20 2.74
N SER A 64 -0.50 16.85 1.67
CA SER A 64 0.53 17.72 1.11
C SER A 64 0.69 17.41 -0.38
N PRO A 65 0.03 18.16 -1.25
CA PRO A 65 -0.08 17.80 -2.67
C PRO A 65 1.21 17.75 -3.47
N LYS A 66 2.28 18.32 -2.97
CA LYS A 66 3.52 18.38 -3.74
C LYS A 66 4.71 17.71 -3.07
N LYS A 67 4.50 17.09 -1.93
CA LYS A 67 5.57 16.40 -1.24
C LYS A 67 5.78 14.99 -1.80
N ASP A 68 7.02 14.55 -1.77
CA ASP A 68 7.40 13.25 -2.28
C ASP A 68 6.74 12.11 -1.52
N ILE A 69 6.43 11.05 -2.27
CA ILE A 69 5.96 9.79 -1.71
C ILE A 69 6.95 8.71 -2.13
N ALA A 70 7.31 7.83 -1.22
CA ALA A 70 8.14 6.68 -1.52
C ALA A 70 7.30 5.41 -1.45
N MET A 71 7.40 4.56 -2.47
CA MET A 71 6.75 3.27 -2.49
C MET A 71 7.81 2.17 -2.49
N TYR A 72 7.75 1.30 -1.50
CA TYR A 72 8.63 0.14 -1.42
C TYR A 72 7.85 -1.07 -1.87
N ILE A 73 8.34 -1.74 -2.90
CA ILE A 73 7.61 -2.81 -3.57
C ILE A 73 8.34 -4.14 -3.39
N ASN A 74 7.63 -5.12 -2.85
CA ASN A 74 8.09 -6.49 -2.75
C ASN A 74 6.89 -7.37 -3.07
N SER A 75 6.64 -7.58 -4.37
CA SER A 75 5.43 -8.26 -4.81
C SER A 75 5.70 -9.15 -6.01
N PRO A 76 5.11 -10.34 -6.05
CA PRO A 76 5.16 -11.17 -7.24
C PRO A 76 4.24 -10.69 -8.36
N GLY A 77 3.52 -9.59 -8.15
CA GLY A 77 2.53 -9.10 -9.09
C GLY A 77 1.13 -9.55 -8.72
N GLY A 78 0.22 -9.49 -9.66
CA GLY A 78 -1.17 -9.86 -9.40
C GLY A 78 -2.05 -9.59 -10.60
N TYR A 79 -3.30 -9.25 -10.36
CA TYR A 79 -4.24 -8.97 -11.44
C TYR A 79 -3.87 -7.67 -12.15
N VAL A 80 -3.91 -7.71 -13.48
CA VAL A 80 -3.55 -6.56 -14.29
C VAL A 80 -4.45 -5.36 -14.01
N SER A 81 -5.75 -5.60 -13.88
CA SER A 81 -6.70 -4.53 -13.60
C SER A 81 -6.43 -3.83 -12.27
N SER A 82 -6.07 -4.60 -11.24
CA SER A 82 -5.74 -4.05 -9.93
C SER A 82 -4.45 -3.23 -10.00
N GLY A 83 -3.45 -3.71 -10.72
CA GLY A 83 -2.21 -2.99 -10.93
C GLY A 83 -2.40 -1.70 -11.71
N LEU A 84 -3.28 -1.72 -12.72
CA LEU A 84 -3.59 -0.54 -13.50
C LEU A 84 -4.28 0.53 -12.67
N ALA A 85 -5.13 0.12 -11.73
CA ALA A 85 -5.79 1.08 -10.83
C ALA A 85 -4.75 1.84 -9.99
N ILE A 86 -3.74 1.14 -9.51
CA ILE A 86 -2.64 1.78 -8.78
C ILE A 86 -1.86 2.73 -9.69
N TYR A 87 -1.52 2.25 -10.87
CA TYR A 87 -0.77 3.04 -11.84
C TYR A 87 -1.51 4.32 -12.21
N ASP A 88 -2.80 4.20 -12.50
CA ASP A 88 -3.61 5.35 -12.88
C ASP A 88 -3.67 6.38 -11.76
N THR A 89 -3.79 5.93 -10.51
CA THR A 89 -3.78 6.82 -9.36
C THR A 89 -2.43 7.53 -9.24
N MET A 90 -1.33 6.80 -9.44
CA MET A 90 0.00 7.39 -9.40
C MET A 90 0.17 8.47 -10.46
N GLN A 91 -0.46 8.29 -11.64
CA GLN A 91 -0.41 9.30 -12.70
C GLN A 91 -1.32 10.48 -12.39
N TYR A 92 -2.39 10.25 -11.65
CA TYR A 92 -3.37 11.28 -11.34
C TYR A 92 -2.88 12.26 -10.29
N ILE A 93 -2.21 11.78 -9.25
CA ILE A 93 -1.79 12.64 -8.14
C ILE A 93 -0.62 13.52 -8.54
N ARG A 94 -0.49 14.64 -7.86
CA ARG A 94 0.56 15.62 -8.15
C ARG A 94 1.84 15.40 -7.38
N CYS A 95 1.82 14.52 -6.38
CA CYS A 95 3.01 14.21 -5.61
C CYS A 95 4.02 13.45 -6.47
N PRO A 96 5.29 13.81 -6.44
CA PRO A 96 6.31 12.95 -7.04
C PRO A 96 6.40 11.63 -6.29
N ILE A 97 6.48 10.53 -7.03
CA ILE A 97 6.53 9.21 -6.44
C ILE A 97 7.82 8.52 -6.86
N SER A 98 8.59 8.07 -5.89
CA SER A 98 9.74 7.22 -6.14
C SER A 98 9.41 5.79 -5.73
N THR A 99 9.88 4.83 -6.51
CA THR A 99 9.65 3.42 -6.23
C THR A 99 10.98 2.73 -5.94
N VAL A 100 10.98 1.88 -4.92
CA VAL A 100 12.14 1.07 -4.55
C VAL A 100 11.69 -0.38 -4.54
N CYS A 101 12.33 -1.20 -5.35
CA CYS A 101 12.01 -2.63 -5.38
C CYS A 101 12.91 -3.37 -4.41
N ILE A 102 12.29 -4.04 -3.45
CA ILE A 102 12.99 -4.83 -2.44
C ILE A 102 12.59 -6.27 -2.69
N GLY A 103 13.54 -7.10 -3.16
CA GLY A 103 13.21 -8.45 -3.53
C GLY A 103 12.44 -8.46 -4.86
N PRO A 104 11.59 -9.48 -5.10
CA PRO A 104 10.91 -9.57 -6.39
C PRO A 104 9.90 -8.45 -6.58
N ALA A 105 9.85 -7.94 -7.80
CA ALA A 105 8.83 -6.99 -8.21
C ALA A 105 8.41 -7.37 -9.62
N ALA A 106 7.32 -8.08 -9.73
CA ALA A 106 6.78 -8.50 -11.00
C ALA A 106 5.62 -7.63 -11.44
N SER A 107 5.27 -7.72 -12.69
CA SER A 107 4.18 -6.90 -13.25
C SER A 107 2.76 -7.29 -12.77
#